data_21bc6bdb4830778eb47265aa9c7eb846
#
_entry.id   21bc6bdb4830778eb47265aa9c7eb846
#
_cell.length_a   1.000
_cell.length_b   1.000
_cell.length_c   1.000
_cell.angle_alpha   90.00
_cell.angle_beta   90.00
_cell.angle_gamma   90.00
#
_symmetry.space_group_name_H-M   'P 1'
#
loop_
_entity.id
_entity.type
_entity.pdbx_description
1 polymer ?
#
loop_
_entity_poly.entity_id
_entity_poly.type
_entity_poly.pdbx_seq_one_letter_code
_entity_poly.pdbx_strand_id
1 'polypeptide(L)'
;MNDSSLPQGTRPTLALSVTGLTKHYDSGFTLNDVTFDLPFGYIMGLVGPNGAGKSTLIKLILNMTTRDAGRIEVLGLDAMADEERVKEQLGVVLDSSYFIEYMTVDAAERTSRPMYPLWDHNLFDAYLRRFGLGRNKKIKDLSRGMQMKLMLAVALSHDAKLLILDEPTSGLDVLSRDELMDILSDYVADGEHSVIFSTHITADLERCADFLTYITHGMLYYSGPKDEFEDAFRLVKGGPDELTDGLQRAMVGIRTYATGFDALVRTQDIPHIGGTNGLLTQHASIEDVIRLTNAAEHTAIGNTNKGDVR
;
A
#
# COMPACT_ATOMS: atom_id res chain seq x y z
N MET A 1 -0.99 -37.24 33.75
CA MET A 1 -2.20 -36.74 33.09
C MET A 1 -2.38 -35.30 33.53
N ASN A 2 -1.86 -34.38 32.78
CA ASN A 2 -2.18 -32.96 32.89
C ASN A 2 -2.39 -32.47 31.46
N ASP A 3 -3.65 -32.46 31.12
CA ASP A 3 -4.15 -31.91 29.85
C ASP A 3 -4.20 -30.38 30.01
N SER A 4 -3.17 -29.70 29.53
CA SER A 4 -3.15 -28.24 29.40
C SER A 4 -3.60 -27.86 27.98
N SER A 5 -4.89 -28.09 27.71
CA SER A 5 -5.55 -27.47 26.55
C SER A 5 -5.59 -25.98 26.79
N LEU A 6 -4.73 -25.25 26.08
CA LEU A 6 -4.85 -23.79 25.92
C LEU A 6 -6.27 -23.45 25.40
N PRO A 7 -6.94 -22.41 25.91
CA PRO A 7 -8.21 -22.01 25.35
C PRO A 7 -8.00 -21.68 23.85
N GLN A 8 -8.81 -22.31 23.00
CA GLN A 8 -8.90 -21.95 21.58
C GLN A 8 -9.41 -20.50 21.52
N GLY A 9 -8.47 -19.56 21.51
CA GLY A 9 -8.78 -18.18 21.23
C GLY A 9 -9.39 -18.09 19.83
N THR A 10 -10.53 -17.43 19.71
CA THR A 10 -11.11 -17.06 18.41
C THR A 10 -10.00 -16.41 17.60
N ARG A 11 -9.73 -16.95 16.39
CA ARG A 11 -8.78 -16.37 15.43
C ARG A 11 -9.07 -14.87 15.29
N PRO A 12 -8.06 -14.00 15.33
CA PRO A 12 -8.31 -12.58 15.05
C PRO A 12 -8.92 -12.44 13.67
N THR A 13 -9.95 -11.64 13.52
CA THR A 13 -10.63 -11.41 12.24
C THR A 13 -9.83 -10.46 11.34
N LEU A 14 -8.89 -9.70 11.91
CA LEU A 14 -8.08 -8.70 11.25
C LEU A 14 -6.59 -9.09 11.29
N ALA A 15 -5.94 -9.02 10.14
CA ALA A 15 -4.50 -9.15 10.02
C ALA A 15 -3.76 -7.88 10.49
N LEU A 16 -4.39 -6.71 10.24
CA LEU A 16 -3.89 -5.41 10.68
C LEU A 16 -5.07 -4.52 11.06
N SER A 17 -4.96 -3.81 12.19
CA SER A 17 -5.86 -2.73 12.57
C SER A 17 -5.06 -1.50 12.98
N VAL A 18 -5.39 -0.37 12.39
CA VAL A 18 -4.78 0.93 12.67
C VAL A 18 -5.88 1.89 13.10
N THR A 19 -5.75 2.51 14.27
CA THR A 19 -6.79 3.38 14.83
C THR A 19 -6.21 4.71 15.29
N GLY A 20 -6.67 5.81 14.73
CA GLY A 20 -6.33 7.18 15.13
C GLY A 20 -4.83 7.50 15.04
N LEU A 21 -4.13 6.84 14.10
CA LEU A 21 -2.68 6.92 14.04
C LEU A 21 -2.20 8.30 13.61
N THR A 22 -1.37 8.92 14.47
CA THR A 22 -0.83 10.26 14.23
C THR A 22 0.67 10.29 14.44
N LYS A 23 1.37 10.99 13.54
CA LYS A 23 2.81 11.24 13.62
C LYS A 23 3.15 12.63 13.09
N HIS A 24 3.83 13.44 13.92
CA HIS A 24 4.36 14.73 13.53
C HIS A 24 5.87 14.63 13.34
N TYR A 25 6.36 15.33 12.32
CA TYR A 25 7.80 15.49 12.07
C TYR A 25 8.20 16.96 12.12
N ASP A 26 9.40 17.24 12.62
CA ASP A 26 9.95 18.61 12.68
C ASP A 26 10.07 19.27 11.30
N SER A 27 10.09 18.49 10.24
CA SER A 27 10.03 18.96 8.85
C SER A 27 8.71 19.61 8.44
N GLY A 28 7.69 19.57 9.32
CA GLY A 28 6.33 20.05 9.06
C GLY A 28 5.39 19.00 8.47
N PHE A 29 5.88 17.83 8.09
CA PHE A 29 4.99 16.74 7.66
C PHE A 29 4.25 16.12 8.84
N THR A 30 2.96 15.85 8.66
CA THR A 30 2.12 15.16 9.64
C THR A 30 1.33 14.06 8.97
N LEU A 31 1.40 12.83 9.50
CA LEU A 31 0.41 11.80 9.29
C LEU A 31 -0.66 11.97 10.38
N ASN A 32 -1.93 12.18 10.01
CA ASN A 32 -2.94 12.64 10.94
C ASN A 32 -4.18 11.74 10.94
N ASP A 33 -4.51 11.18 12.11
CA ASP A 33 -5.74 10.45 12.42
C ASP A 33 -6.08 9.34 11.41
N VAL A 34 -5.08 8.53 11.03
CA VAL A 34 -5.25 7.45 10.06
C VAL A 34 -5.86 6.24 10.75
N THR A 35 -7.02 5.78 10.22
CA THR A 35 -7.76 4.63 10.75
C THR A 35 -8.18 3.71 9.60
N PHE A 36 -7.75 2.44 9.63
CA PHE A 36 -8.16 1.42 8.66
C PHE A 36 -7.89 0.01 9.18
N ASP A 37 -8.53 -0.97 8.56
CA ASP A 37 -8.43 -2.39 8.89
C ASP A 37 -8.13 -3.22 7.65
N LEU A 38 -7.31 -4.27 7.80
CA LEU A 38 -7.08 -5.32 6.82
C LEU A 38 -7.57 -6.65 7.37
N PRO A 39 -8.61 -7.25 6.80
CA PRO A 39 -9.03 -8.60 7.17
C PRO A 39 -8.00 -9.66 6.74
N PHE A 40 -8.05 -10.85 7.37
CA PHE A 40 -7.25 -11.98 6.93
C PHE A 40 -7.65 -12.46 5.53
N GLY A 41 -6.68 -13.00 4.77
CA GLY A 41 -6.91 -13.59 3.47
C GLY A 41 -6.96 -12.58 2.32
N TYR A 42 -6.60 -11.31 2.56
CA TYR A 42 -6.71 -10.26 1.55
C TYR A 42 -5.40 -9.52 1.31
N ILE A 43 -5.31 -8.96 0.10
CA ILE A 43 -4.23 -8.07 -0.32
C ILE A 43 -4.74 -6.62 -0.27
N MET A 44 -4.06 -5.77 0.50
CA MET A 44 -4.31 -4.33 0.56
C MET A 44 -3.23 -3.55 -0.19
N GLY A 45 -3.65 -2.75 -1.15
CA GLY A 45 -2.82 -1.75 -1.79
C GLY A 45 -2.82 -0.44 -1.02
N LEU A 46 -1.64 0.01 -0.60
CA LEU A 46 -1.43 1.33 0.01
C LEU A 46 -0.98 2.31 -1.08
N VAL A 47 -1.84 3.23 -1.46
CA VAL A 47 -1.63 4.12 -2.59
C VAL A 47 -1.66 5.59 -2.19
N GLY A 48 -1.01 6.42 -2.98
CA GLY A 48 -0.96 7.87 -2.81
C GLY A 48 0.26 8.48 -3.49
N PRO A 49 0.29 9.81 -3.66
CA PRO A 49 1.42 10.50 -4.27
C PRO A 49 2.71 10.35 -3.45
N ASN A 50 3.84 10.71 -4.07
CA ASN A 50 5.10 10.78 -3.34
C ASN A 50 5.01 11.80 -2.22
N GLY A 51 5.49 11.43 -1.02
CA GLY A 51 5.39 12.28 0.16
C GLY A 51 4.03 12.23 0.89
N ALA A 52 3.06 11.44 0.42
CA ALA A 52 1.74 11.31 1.06
C ALA A 52 1.78 10.67 2.46
N GLY A 53 2.85 9.93 2.79
CA GLY A 53 2.99 9.27 4.10
C GLY A 53 2.98 7.74 4.07
N LYS A 54 2.96 7.11 2.89
CA LYS A 54 2.94 5.63 2.75
C LYS A 54 4.08 4.94 3.52
N SER A 55 5.34 5.31 3.23
CA SER A 55 6.50 4.73 3.93
C SER A 55 6.55 5.14 5.41
N THR A 56 5.99 6.30 5.79
CA THR A 56 5.82 6.67 7.19
C THR A 56 4.86 5.73 7.90
N LEU A 57 3.71 5.45 7.28
CA LEU A 57 2.73 4.50 7.81
C LEU A 57 3.36 3.10 7.97
N ILE A 58 4.06 2.60 6.96
CA ILE A 58 4.77 1.31 7.02
C ILE A 58 5.78 1.31 8.19
N LYS A 59 6.59 2.35 8.34
CA LYS A 59 7.56 2.44 9.45
C LYS A 59 6.89 2.47 10.83
N LEU A 60 5.71 3.07 10.95
CA LEU A 60 4.92 3.08 12.18
C LEU A 60 4.35 1.70 12.48
N ILE A 61 3.83 0.98 11.48
CA ILE A 61 3.32 -0.40 11.64
C ILE A 61 4.45 -1.33 12.09
N LEU A 62 5.65 -1.19 11.51
CA LEU A 62 6.84 -1.96 11.86
C LEU A 62 7.53 -1.53 13.17
N ASN A 63 6.99 -0.53 13.87
CA ASN A 63 7.59 0.07 15.07
C ASN A 63 9.04 0.56 14.84
N MET A 64 9.36 0.97 13.60
CA MET A 64 10.66 1.55 13.23
C MET A 64 10.73 3.04 13.61
N THR A 65 9.61 3.67 13.90
CA THR A 65 9.48 5.04 14.42
C THR A 65 8.31 5.11 15.40
N THR A 66 8.42 5.97 16.40
CA THR A 66 7.39 6.14 17.43
C THR A 66 6.21 6.95 16.91
N ARG A 67 5.00 6.46 17.16
CA ARG A 67 3.76 7.22 16.96
C ARG A 67 3.57 8.27 18.05
N ASP A 68 2.89 9.36 17.73
CA ASP A 68 2.53 10.39 18.71
C ASP A 68 1.15 10.14 19.32
N ALA A 69 0.23 9.51 18.55
CA ALA A 69 -1.08 9.04 19.02
C ALA A 69 -1.57 7.84 18.21
N GLY A 70 -2.64 7.22 18.70
CA GLY A 70 -3.30 6.09 18.04
C GLY A 70 -2.77 4.73 18.48
N ARG A 71 -3.34 3.68 17.85
CA ARG A 71 -3.05 2.28 18.15
C ARG A 71 -2.83 1.49 16.86
N ILE A 72 -1.93 0.51 16.92
CA ILE A 72 -1.68 -0.45 15.85
C ILE A 72 -1.75 -1.84 16.46
N GLU A 73 -2.62 -2.69 15.93
CA GLU A 73 -2.72 -4.09 16.25
C GLU A 73 -2.38 -4.93 15.02
N VAL A 74 -1.47 -5.88 15.17
CA VAL A 74 -1.06 -6.82 14.14
C VAL A 74 -1.42 -8.21 14.62
N LEU A 75 -2.23 -8.94 13.86
CA LEU A 75 -2.67 -10.29 14.20
C LEU A 75 -3.34 -10.37 15.61
N GLY A 76 -4.02 -9.27 16.01
CA GLY A 76 -4.63 -9.15 17.33
C GLY A 76 -3.68 -8.84 18.48
N LEU A 77 -2.39 -8.57 18.20
CA LEU A 77 -1.36 -8.20 19.17
C LEU A 77 -1.05 -6.70 19.06
N ASP A 78 -0.79 -6.02 20.18
CA ASP A 78 -0.34 -4.62 20.13
C ASP A 78 1.07 -4.54 19.58
N ALA A 79 1.28 -3.77 18.51
CA ALA A 79 2.54 -3.69 17.78
C ALA A 79 3.73 -3.20 18.63
N MET A 80 3.50 -2.49 19.76
CA MET A 80 4.56 -2.06 20.69
C MET A 80 4.71 -3.00 21.88
N ALA A 81 3.60 -3.39 22.51
CA ALA A 81 3.65 -4.21 23.73
C ALA A 81 4.10 -5.65 23.44
N ASP A 82 3.74 -6.18 22.28
CA ASP A 82 4.05 -7.54 21.84
C ASP A 82 5.05 -7.55 20.66
N GLU A 83 5.95 -6.57 20.56
CA GLU A 83 6.79 -6.30 19.38
C GLU A 83 7.54 -7.55 18.86
N GLU A 84 8.16 -8.34 19.74
CA GLU A 84 8.91 -9.53 19.35
C GLU A 84 7.99 -10.58 18.70
N ARG A 85 6.85 -10.88 19.33
CA ARG A 85 5.85 -11.83 18.82
C ARG A 85 5.22 -11.38 17.51
N VAL A 86 5.03 -10.07 17.34
CA VAL A 86 4.54 -9.48 16.09
C VAL A 86 5.59 -9.66 15.00
N LYS A 87 6.85 -9.26 15.25
CA LYS A 87 7.93 -9.33 14.27
C LYS A 87 8.26 -10.74 13.79
N GLU A 88 8.12 -11.76 14.63
CA GLU A 88 8.28 -13.16 14.25
C GLU A 88 7.28 -13.60 13.16
N GLN A 89 6.13 -12.95 13.08
CA GLN A 89 5.03 -13.28 12.17
C GLN A 89 4.93 -12.33 10.97
N LEU A 90 5.86 -11.37 10.85
CA LEU A 90 5.91 -10.40 9.75
C LEU A 90 6.95 -10.78 8.72
N GLY A 91 6.55 -10.79 7.45
CA GLY A 91 7.47 -10.76 6.32
C GLY A 91 7.63 -9.33 5.81
N VAL A 92 8.85 -8.81 5.76
CA VAL A 92 9.09 -7.40 5.46
C VAL A 92 9.99 -7.25 4.24
N VAL A 93 9.55 -6.43 3.28
CA VAL A 93 10.35 -5.99 2.13
C VAL A 93 10.29 -4.46 2.09
N LEU A 94 11.44 -3.80 2.17
CA LEU A 94 11.54 -2.36 2.13
C LEU A 94 12.03 -1.88 0.75
N ASP A 95 11.82 -0.61 0.44
CA ASP A 95 12.27 0.03 -0.81
C ASP A 95 13.79 -0.11 -1.05
N SER A 96 14.57 -0.19 0.01
CA SER A 96 16.01 -0.46 -0.03
C SER A 96 16.37 -1.68 0.81
N SER A 97 17.38 -2.42 0.35
CA SER A 97 17.88 -3.59 1.07
C SER A 97 18.39 -3.21 2.46
N TYR A 98 17.93 -3.96 3.46
CA TYR A 98 18.41 -3.85 4.85
C TYR A 98 19.59 -4.76 5.16
N PHE A 99 20.06 -5.54 4.20
CA PHE A 99 21.23 -6.39 4.35
C PHE A 99 22.53 -5.60 4.18
N ILE A 100 23.57 -6.01 4.88
CA ILE A 100 24.92 -5.44 4.75
C ILE A 100 25.46 -5.77 3.35
N GLU A 101 25.90 -4.78 2.59
CA GLU A 101 26.32 -4.88 1.19
C GLU A 101 27.41 -5.93 0.92
N TYR A 102 28.32 -6.12 1.88
CA TYR A 102 29.45 -7.06 1.75
C TYR A 102 29.12 -8.50 2.16
N MET A 103 27.92 -8.75 2.70
CA MET A 103 27.43 -10.10 2.97
C MET A 103 27.13 -10.83 1.68
N THR A 104 27.25 -12.17 1.72
CA THR A 104 26.74 -13.04 0.66
C THR A 104 25.25 -13.36 0.90
N VAL A 105 24.57 -13.84 -0.15
CA VAL A 105 23.18 -14.35 -0.02
C VAL A 105 23.09 -15.44 1.05
N ASP A 106 24.08 -16.34 1.12
CA ASP A 106 24.18 -17.37 2.16
C ASP A 106 24.36 -16.78 3.57
N ALA A 107 25.13 -15.71 3.71
CA ALA A 107 25.28 -15.01 4.99
C ALA A 107 23.98 -14.29 5.40
N ALA A 108 23.21 -13.76 4.44
CA ALA A 108 21.91 -13.17 4.71
C ALA A 108 20.94 -14.21 5.31
N GLU A 109 20.89 -15.43 4.77
CA GLU A 109 20.11 -16.51 5.38
C GLU A 109 20.58 -16.83 6.79
N ARG A 110 21.88 -17.03 6.98
CA ARG A 110 22.43 -17.38 8.30
C ARG A 110 22.14 -16.35 9.39
N THR A 111 22.01 -15.08 9.01
CA THR A 111 21.66 -14.00 9.96
C THR A 111 20.17 -13.87 10.18
N SER A 112 19.33 -14.15 9.16
CA SER A 112 17.87 -14.03 9.26
C SER A 112 17.23 -15.24 9.94
N ARG A 113 17.67 -16.44 9.59
CA ARG A 113 17.10 -17.73 10.07
C ARG A 113 16.90 -17.81 11.59
N PRO A 114 17.85 -17.39 12.45
CA PRO A 114 17.66 -17.47 13.91
C PRO A 114 16.56 -16.55 14.46
N MET A 115 16.11 -15.58 13.68
CA MET A 115 15.09 -14.62 14.08
C MET A 115 13.65 -15.16 13.89
N TYR A 116 13.50 -16.24 13.14
CA TYR A 116 12.20 -16.77 12.74
C TYR A 116 12.05 -18.24 13.15
N PRO A 117 11.20 -18.55 14.14
CA PRO A 117 11.02 -19.94 14.63
C PRO A 117 10.53 -20.93 13.57
N LEU A 118 9.76 -20.44 12.58
CA LEU A 118 9.17 -21.25 11.50
C LEU A 118 9.97 -21.20 10.19
N TRP A 119 11.27 -20.89 10.25
CA TRP A 119 12.11 -20.81 9.05
C TRP A 119 12.18 -22.14 8.29
N ASP A 120 11.83 -22.10 7.00
CA ASP A 120 11.98 -23.22 6.07
C ASP A 120 13.15 -23.01 5.12
N HIS A 121 14.26 -23.74 5.36
CA HIS A 121 15.44 -23.71 4.52
C HIS A 121 15.18 -24.19 3.10
N ASN A 122 14.33 -25.20 2.90
CA ASN A 122 14.05 -25.76 1.58
C ASN A 122 13.23 -24.76 0.73
N LEU A 123 12.31 -24.07 1.38
CA LEU A 123 11.51 -23.01 0.75
C LEU A 123 12.39 -21.83 0.35
N PHE A 124 13.31 -21.42 1.22
CA PHE A 124 14.30 -20.38 0.87
C PHE A 124 15.14 -20.78 -0.34
N ASP A 125 15.65 -22.01 -0.37
CA ASP A 125 16.39 -22.55 -1.53
C ASP A 125 15.54 -22.60 -2.81
N ALA A 126 14.25 -22.91 -2.70
CA ALA A 126 13.34 -22.88 -3.83
C ALA A 126 13.18 -21.47 -4.39
N TYR A 127 13.03 -20.46 -3.52
CA TYR A 127 12.98 -19.06 -3.96
C TYR A 127 14.31 -18.58 -4.54
N LEU A 128 15.45 -18.94 -3.98
CA LEU A 128 16.74 -18.60 -4.57
C LEU A 128 16.87 -19.14 -6.01
N ARG A 129 16.48 -20.40 -6.24
CA ARG A 129 16.45 -21.00 -7.58
C ARG A 129 15.48 -20.28 -8.51
N ARG A 130 14.25 -20.02 -8.05
CA ARG A 130 13.21 -19.32 -8.81
C ARG A 130 13.66 -17.93 -9.25
N PHE A 131 14.34 -17.21 -8.37
CA PHE A 131 14.80 -15.83 -8.61
C PHE A 131 16.20 -15.75 -9.23
N GLY A 132 16.87 -16.88 -9.49
CA GLY A 132 18.21 -16.91 -10.05
C GLY A 132 19.29 -16.32 -9.16
N LEU A 133 19.13 -16.42 -7.83
CA LEU A 133 20.04 -15.88 -6.82
C LEU A 133 21.10 -16.90 -6.41
N GLY A 134 22.35 -16.62 -6.73
CA GLY A 134 23.47 -17.48 -6.32
C GLY A 134 23.91 -17.22 -4.87
N ARG A 135 24.00 -18.28 -4.03
CA ARG A 135 24.34 -18.19 -2.60
C ARG A 135 25.64 -17.46 -2.30
N ASN A 136 26.65 -17.59 -3.17
CA ASN A 136 27.97 -16.98 -2.98
C ASN A 136 28.09 -15.53 -3.50
N LYS A 137 27.04 -15.00 -4.14
CA LYS A 137 27.05 -13.61 -4.60
C LYS A 137 26.96 -12.66 -3.40
N LYS A 138 27.74 -11.58 -3.44
CA LYS A 138 27.63 -10.49 -2.47
C LYS A 138 26.42 -9.62 -2.79
N ILE A 139 25.79 -9.08 -1.79
CA ILE A 139 24.58 -8.26 -1.93
C ILE A 139 24.85 -7.01 -2.76
N LYS A 140 26.02 -6.38 -2.62
CA LYS A 140 26.45 -5.23 -3.45
C LYS A 140 26.55 -5.55 -4.95
N ASP A 141 26.74 -6.83 -5.31
CA ASP A 141 26.88 -7.27 -6.70
C ASP A 141 25.51 -7.67 -7.31
N LEU A 142 24.43 -7.57 -6.51
CA LEU A 142 23.06 -7.78 -6.95
C LEU A 142 22.48 -6.46 -7.48
N SER A 143 21.71 -6.52 -8.57
CA SER A 143 20.87 -5.38 -8.99
C SER A 143 19.81 -5.07 -7.93
N ARG A 144 19.21 -3.86 -7.97
CA ARG A 144 18.12 -3.48 -7.07
C ARG A 144 16.99 -4.52 -7.09
N GLY A 145 16.57 -4.97 -8.27
CA GLY A 145 15.55 -6.01 -8.40
C GLY A 145 15.96 -7.35 -7.80
N MET A 146 17.25 -7.75 -7.92
CA MET A 146 17.75 -8.97 -7.26
C MET A 146 17.82 -8.82 -5.74
N GLN A 147 18.14 -7.64 -5.20
CA GLN A 147 18.10 -7.38 -3.77
C GLN A 147 16.66 -7.45 -3.25
N MET A 148 15.69 -6.91 -4.00
CA MET A 148 14.26 -7.04 -3.72
C MET A 148 13.83 -8.52 -3.67
N LYS A 149 14.20 -9.31 -4.67
CA LYS A 149 13.94 -10.75 -4.72
C LYS A 149 14.56 -11.51 -3.54
N LEU A 150 15.74 -11.10 -3.07
CA LEU A 150 16.36 -11.68 -1.87
C LEU A 150 15.56 -11.36 -0.61
N MET A 151 15.14 -10.12 -0.41
CA MET A 151 14.29 -9.75 0.73
C MET A 151 12.95 -10.51 0.70
N LEU A 152 12.37 -10.65 -0.49
CA LEU A 152 11.14 -11.43 -0.68
C LEU A 152 11.35 -12.91 -0.36
N ALA A 153 12.46 -13.52 -0.80
CA ALA A 153 12.80 -14.90 -0.46
C ALA A 153 12.89 -15.11 1.05
N VAL A 154 13.49 -14.15 1.79
CA VAL A 154 13.54 -14.20 3.26
C VAL A 154 12.14 -14.06 3.86
N ALA A 155 11.36 -13.08 3.41
CA ALA A 155 10.02 -12.80 3.94
C ALA A 155 9.03 -13.97 3.75
N LEU A 156 9.17 -14.73 2.65
CA LEU A 156 8.31 -15.86 2.32
C LEU A 156 8.77 -17.19 2.95
N SER A 157 9.97 -17.24 3.59
CA SER A 157 10.56 -18.51 4.05
C SER A 157 10.32 -18.83 5.51
N HIS A 158 9.41 -18.13 6.22
CA HIS A 158 9.17 -18.34 7.64
C HIS A 158 7.67 -18.31 8.04
N ASP A 159 6.78 -18.60 7.09
CA ASP A 159 5.32 -18.65 7.31
C ASP A 159 4.76 -17.34 7.91
N ALA A 160 5.27 -16.21 7.44
CA ALA A 160 4.82 -14.89 7.89
C ALA A 160 3.31 -14.73 7.65
N LYS A 161 2.54 -14.37 8.67
CA LYS A 161 1.07 -14.23 8.52
C LYS A 161 0.65 -12.90 7.89
N LEU A 162 1.52 -11.91 7.93
CA LEU A 162 1.34 -10.64 7.25
C LEU A 162 2.62 -10.21 6.53
N LEU A 163 2.55 -10.06 5.21
CA LEU A 163 3.62 -9.42 4.43
C LEU A 163 3.40 -7.91 4.38
N ILE A 164 4.46 -7.15 4.63
CA ILE A 164 4.49 -5.69 4.53
C ILE A 164 5.57 -5.29 3.53
N LEU A 165 5.15 -4.76 2.38
CA LEU A 165 6.05 -4.50 1.25
C LEU A 165 6.02 -3.01 0.88
N ASP A 166 7.18 -2.34 0.94
CA ASP A 166 7.29 -0.92 0.53
C ASP A 166 7.86 -0.83 -0.88
N GLU A 167 7.03 -0.42 -1.84
CA GLU A 167 7.34 -0.26 -3.27
C GLU A 167 8.00 -1.52 -3.90
N PRO A 168 7.43 -2.74 -3.71
CA PRO A 168 8.10 -4.00 -4.05
C PRO A 168 8.32 -4.21 -5.55
N THR A 169 7.61 -3.47 -6.41
CA THR A 169 7.74 -3.54 -7.87
C THR A 169 8.73 -2.53 -8.44
N SER A 170 9.23 -1.62 -7.59
CA SER A 170 10.16 -0.57 -8.02
C SER A 170 11.50 -1.18 -8.51
N GLY A 171 11.84 -0.88 -9.77
CA GLY A 171 13.07 -1.39 -10.39
C GLY A 171 13.00 -2.83 -10.89
N LEU A 172 11.83 -3.47 -10.88
CA LEU A 172 11.58 -4.74 -11.56
C LEU A 172 11.20 -4.49 -13.03
N ASP A 173 11.62 -5.40 -13.92
CA ASP A 173 11.08 -5.50 -15.28
C ASP A 173 9.63 -6.04 -15.24
N VAL A 174 8.92 -5.93 -16.38
CA VAL A 174 7.52 -6.30 -16.50
C VAL A 174 7.26 -7.76 -16.08
N LEU A 175 8.12 -8.70 -16.52
CA LEU A 175 7.94 -10.13 -16.21
C LEU A 175 8.15 -10.41 -14.72
N SER A 176 9.18 -9.81 -14.12
CA SER A 176 9.45 -9.94 -12.67
C SER A 176 8.36 -9.31 -11.82
N ARG A 177 7.73 -8.23 -12.30
CA ARG A 177 6.57 -7.60 -11.64
C ARG A 177 5.36 -8.54 -11.68
N ASP A 178 5.08 -9.08 -12.85
CA ASP A 178 3.99 -10.05 -13.04
C ASP A 178 4.17 -11.27 -12.14
N GLU A 179 5.39 -11.82 -12.10
CA GLU A 179 5.73 -12.94 -11.21
C GLU A 179 5.50 -12.60 -9.73
N LEU A 180 5.85 -11.38 -9.29
CA LEU A 180 5.61 -10.95 -7.92
C LEU A 180 4.12 -10.90 -7.60
N MET A 181 3.29 -10.31 -8.49
CA MET A 181 1.85 -10.23 -8.25
C MET A 181 1.22 -11.64 -8.15
N ASP A 182 1.65 -12.59 -8.98
CA ASP A 182 1.20 -13.98 -8.90
C ASP A 182 1.61 -14.62 -7.56
N ILE A 183 2.86 -14.41 -7.10
CA ILE A 183 3.33 -14.88 -5.77
C ILE A 183 2.44 -14.32 -4.65
N LEU A 184 2.11 -13.03 -4.68
CA LEU A 184 1.27 -12.42 -3.64
C LEU A 184 -0.16 -12.98 -3.66
N SER A 185 -0.74 -13.18 -4.85
CA SER A 185 -2.06 -13.79 -5.00
C SER A 185 -2.10 -15.23 -4.48
N ASP A 186 -1.09 -16.03 -4.83
CA ASP A 186 -0.95 -17.42 -4.33
C ASP A 186 -0.77 -17.44 -2.80
N TYR A 187 -0.06 -16.44 -2.25
CA TYR A 187 0.25 -16.38 -0.81
C TYR A 187 -0.99 -16.19 0.07
N VAL A 188 -1.98 -15.47 -0.38
CA VAL A 188 -3.23 -15.23 0.37
C VAL A 188 -4.33 -16.26 0.07
N ALA A 189 -4.10 -17.16 -0.90
CA ALA A 189 -5.14 -18.08 -1.39
C ALA A 189 -5.67 -19.06 -0.34
N ASP A 190 -4.91 -19.34 0.72
CA ASP A 190 -5.35 -20.20 1.83
C ASP A 190 -6.25 -19.48 2.84
N GLY A 191 -6.40 -18.15 2.74
CA GLY A 191 -7.16 -17.32 3.67
C GLY A 191 -6.51 -17.14 5.06
N GLU A 192 -5.25 -17.62 5.24
CA GLU A 192 -4.50 -17.54 6.50
C GLU A 192 -3.40 -16.48 6.49
N HIS A 193 -3.06 -16.01 5.29
CA HIS A 193 -2.02 -15.03 5.05
C HIS A 193 -2.62 -13.76 4.47
N SER A 194 -1.98 -12.63 4.73
CA SER A 194 -2.41 -11.33 4.21
C SER A 194 -1.22 -10.51 3.75
N VAL A 195 -1.47 -9.53 2.90
CA VAL A 195 -0.44 -8.67 2.33
C VAL A 195 -0.88 -7.22 2.39
N ILE A 196 0.01 -6.32 2.81
CA ILE A 196 -0.10 -4.89 2.53
C ILE A 196 1.12 -4.46 1.73
N PHE A 197 0.90 -3.82 0.59
CA PHE A 197 2.01 -3.29 -0.21
C PHE A 197 1.77 -1.86 -0.65
N SER A 198 2.80 -1.04 -0.56
CA SER A 198 2.75 0.32 -1.11
C SER A 198 3.13 0.29 -2.59
N THR A 199 2.47 1.12 -3.39
CA THR A 199 2.85 1.34 -4.78
C THR A 199 2.38 2.71 -5.27
N HIS A 200 3.07 3.25 -6.27
CA HIS A 200 2.61 4.36 -7.07
C HIS A 200 2.17 3.92 -8.48
N ILE A 201 2.20 2.61 -8.76
CA ILE A 201 1.84 2.00 -10.04
C ILE A 201 0.45 1.38 -9.92
N THR A 202 -0.55 2.04 -10.48
CA THR A 202 -1.96 1.64 -10.35
C THR A 202 -2.27 0.28 -10.97
N ALA A 203 -1.55 -0.12 -12.02
CA ALA A 203 -1.70 -1.43 -12.62
C ALA A 203 -1.40 -2.60 -11.65
N ASP A 204 -0.52 -2.40 -10.66
CA ASP A 204 -0.25 -3.41 -9.63
C ASP A 204 -1.48 -3.61 -8.72
N LEU A 205 -2.18 -2.50 -8.39
CA LEU A 205 -3.40 -2.53 -7.60
C LEU A 205 -4.55 -3.19 -8.35
N GLU A 206 -4.73 -2.83 -9.61
CA GLU A 206 -5.78 -3.42 -10.47
C GLU A 206 -5.62 -4.93 -10.58
N ARG A 207 -4.37 -5.43 -10.59
CA ARG A 207 -4.07 -6.84 -10.79
C ARG A 207 -4.32 -7.72 -9.57
N CYS A 208 -3.93 -7.29 -8.36
CA CYS A 208 -3.94 -8.20 -7.21
C CYS A 208 -4.54 -7.63 -5.92
N ALA A 209 -4.83 -6.32 -5.83
CA ALA A 209 -5.37 -5.76 -4.60
C ALA A 209 -6.88 -6.06 -4.47
N ASP A 210 -7.31 -6.51 -3.29
CA ASP A 210 -8.71 -6.66 -2.91
C ASP A 210 -9.20 -5.42 -2.17
N PHE A 211 -8.33 -4.81 -1.37
CA PHE A 211 -8.58 -3.61 -0.58
C PHE A 211 -7.65 -2.49 -1.01
N LEU A 212 -8.12 -1.27 -0.84
CA LEU A 212 -7.37 -0.05 -1.10
C LEU A 212 -7.33 0.82 0.14
N THR A 213 -6.14 1.36 0.46
CA THR A 213 -5.96 2.46 1.41
C THR A 213 -5.27 3.60 0.67
N TYR A 214 -6.03 4.66 0.38
CA TYR A 214 -5.53 5.84 -0.31
C TYR A 214 -5.22 6.95 0.68
N ILE A 215 -3.94 7.36 0.72
CA ILE A 215 -3.44 8.44 1.58
C ILE A 215 -2.99 9.60 0.70
N THR A 216 -3.38 10.81 1.07
CA THR A 216 -2.92 12.04 0.46
C THR A 216 -2.65 13.10 1.54
N HIS A 217 -1.55 13.87 1.41
CA HIS A 217 -1.15 14.92 2.37
C HIS A 217 -1.16 14.48 3.85
N GLY A 218 -0.78 13.24 4.12
CA GLY A 218 -0.76 12.68 5.48
C GLY A 218 -2.13 12.33 6.04
N MET A 219 -3.20 12.37 5.26
CA MET A 219 -4.57 12.03 5.67
C MET A 219 -5.10 10.84 4.89
N LEU A 220 -5.95 10.07 5.53
CA LEU A 220 -6.69 8.99 4.89
C LEU A 220 -7.82 9.58 4.03
N TYR A 221 -7.77 9.31 2.73
CA TYR A 221 -8.84 9.69 1.80
C TYR A 221 -9.88 8.58 1.64
N TYR A 222 -9.42 7.33 1.56
CA TYR A 222 -10.27 6.15 1.43
C TYR A 222 -9.58 4.93 2.06
N SER A 223 -10.35 4.05 2.66
CA SER A 223 -9.94 2.69 2.96
C SER A 223 -11.15 1.75 2.90
N GLY A 224 -11.03 0.66 2.13
CA GLY A 224 -12.09 -0.30 1.92
C GLY A 224 -11.87 -1.20 0.72
N PRO A 225 -12.88 -2.00 0.32
CA PRO A 225 -12.82 -2.83 -0.88
C PRO A 225 -12.50 -2.02 -2.14
N LYS A 226 -11.64 -2.57 -3.01
CA LYS A 226 -11.23 -1.90 -4.26
C LYS A 226 -12.41 -1.61 -5.18
N ASP A 227 -13.33 -2.58 -5.31
CA ASP A 227 -14.49 -2.45 -6.18
C ASP A 227 -15.41 -1.30 -5.76
N GLU A 228 -15.59 -1.08 -4.44
CA GLU A 228 -16.35 0.05 -3.92
C GLU A 228 -15.69 1.39 -4.25
N PHE A 229 -14.35 1.45 -4.23
CA PHE A 229 -13.60 2.64 -4.61
C PHE A 229 -13.78 2.98 -6.09
N GLU A 230 -13.69 1.98 -6.98
CA GLU A 230 -13.90 2.15 -8.41
C GLU A 230 -15.35 2.54 -8.75
N ASP A 231 -16.31 1.97 -8.04
CA ASP A 231 -17.74 2.30 -8.23
C ASP A 231 -18.15 3.65 -7.66
N ALA A 232 -17.38 4.19 -6.71
CA ALA A 232 -17.68 5.47 -6.08
C ALA A 232 -17.53 6.68 -7.02
N PHE A 233 -16.80 6.53 -8.14
CA PHE A 233 -16.47 7.64 -9.02
C PHE A 233 -16.77 7.36 -10.50
N ARG A 234 -17.04 8.45 -11.21
CA ARG A 234 -17.16 8.46 -12.67
C ARG A 234 -16.26 9.53 -13.25
N LEU A 235 -15.64 9.22 -14.38
CA LEU A 235 -14.88 10.16 -15.18
C LEU A 235 -15.82 10.78 -16.21
N VAL A 236 -15.97 12.11 -16.16
CA VAL A 236 -16.81 12.89 -17.07
C VAL A 236 -15.90 13.70 -17.99
N LYS A 237 -16.07 13.55 -19.30
CA LYS A 237 -15.29 14.29 -20.32
C LYS A 237 -16.22 15.13 -21.17
N GLY A 238 -15.76 16.33 -21.52
CA GLY A 238 -16.51 17.25 -22.36
C GLY A 238 -15.64 18.26 -23.08
N GLY A 239 -16.23 18.99 -24.02
CA GLY A 239 -15.61 20.12 -24.68
C GLY A 239 -15.53 21.36 -23.77
N PRO A 240 -14.76 22.41 -24.18
CA PRO A 240 -14.55 23.59 -23.33
C PRO A 240 -15.86 24.32 -22.96
N ASP A 241 -16.82 24.36 -23.87
CA ASP A 241 -18.10 25.06 -23.69
C ASP A 241 -19.14 24.26 -22.89
N GLU A 242 -18.84 22.97 -22.60
CA GLU A 242 -19.74 22.06 -21.85
C GLU A 242 -19.48 22.13 -20.34
N LEU A 243 -18.47 22.86 -19.90
CA LEU A 243 -18.11 23.04 -18.49
C LEU A 243 -18.97 24.14 -17.85
N THR A 244 -20.13 23.77 -17.30
CA THR A 244 -21.04 24.67 -16.59
C THR A 244 -20.65 24.88 -15.14
N ASP A 245 -21.08 26.01 -14.53
CA ASP A 245 -20.87 26.27 -13.09
C ASP A 245 -21.52 25.20 -12.20
N GLY A 246 -22.62 24.59 -12.62
CA GLY A 246 -23.29 23.51 -11.92
C GLY A 246 -22.43 22.26 -11.89
N LEU A 247 -21.84 21.92 -13.04
CA LEU A 247 -20.93 20.78 -13.19
C LEU A 247 -19.65 20.99 -12.36
N GLN A 248 -19.06 22.20 -12.41
CA GLN A 248 -17.87 22.52 -11.61
C GLN A 248 -18.08 22.35 -10.11
N ARG A 249 -19.28 22.68 -9.59
CA ARG A 249 -19.60 22.52 -8.14
C ARG A 249 -19.77 21.07 -7.71
N ALA A 250 -20.16 20.18 -8.62
CA ALA A 250 -20.35 18.75 -8.34
C ALA A 250 -19.05 17.93 -8.50
N MET A 251 -18.02 18.51 -9.09
CA MET A 251 -16.76 17.80 -9.39
C MET A 251 -15.87 17.70 -8.16
N VAL A 252 -15.32 16.52 -7.93
CA VAL A 252 -14.29 16.25 -6.93
C VAL A 252 -12.94 16.80 -7.39
N GLY A 253 -12.68 16.72 -8.69
CA GLY A 253 -11.47 17.25 -9.31
C GLY A 253 -11.65 17.42 -10.81
N ILE A 254 -10.88 18.34 -11.40
CA ILE A 254 -10.96 18.65 -12.81
C ILE A 254 -9.58 18.94 -13.41
N ARG A 255 -9.38 18.51 -14.65
CA ARG A 255 -8.24 18.90 -15.48
C ARG A 255 -8.77 19.45 -16.79
N THR A 256 -8.43 20.71 -17.07
CA THR A 256 -8.78 21.39 -18.33
C THR A 256 -7.61 21.39 -19.29
N TYR A 257 -7.91 21.31 -20.59
CA TYR A 257 -6.96 21.39 -21.69
C TYR A 257 -7.60 22.13 -22.87
N ALA A 258 -6.83 22.42 -23.91
CA ALA A 258 -7.30 23.27 -25.05
C ALA A 258 -8.55 22.70 -25.75
N THR A 259 -8.74 21.39 -25.76
CA THR A 259 -9.84 20.71 -26.46
C THR A 259 -10.98 20.25 -25.57
N GLY A 260 -10.90 20.48 -24.23
CA GLY A 260 -11.94 20.04 -23.30
C GLY A 260 -11.48 19.88 -21.86
N PHE A 261 -12.14 18.98 -21.15
CA PHE A 261 -11.82 18.67 -19.77
C PHE A 261 -12.06 17.20 -19.42
N ASP A 262 -11.32 16.73 -18.43
CA ASP A 262 -11.57 15.51 -17.66
C ASP A 262 -11.97 15.90 -16.24
N ALA A 263 -13.09 15.41 -15.75
CA ALA A 263 -13.58 15.73 -14.42
C ALA A 263 -13.96 14.46 -13.68
N LEU A 264 -13.64 14.40 -12.39
CA LEU A 264 -14.02 13.34 -11.48
C LEU A 264 -15.29 13.75 -10.74
N VAL A 265 -16.31 12.90 -10.78
CA VAL A 265 -17.60 13.13 -10.12
C VAL A 265 -17.93 11.91 -9.28
N ARG A 266 -18.53 12.09 -8.10
CA ARG A 266 -19.05 10.95 -7.34
C ARG A 266 -20.23 10.35 -8.09
N THR A 267 -20.33 9.04 -8.14
CA THR A 267 -21.41 8.31 -8.82
C THR A 267 -22.80 8.77 -8.39
N GLN A 268 -22.97 9.02 -7.07
CA GLN A 268 -24.23 9.53 -6.49
C GLN A 268 -24.63 10.94 -6.98
N ASP A 269 -23.68 11.73 -7.44
CA ASP A 269 -23.92 13.13 -7.85
C ASP A 269 -24.22 13.25 -9.35
N ILE A 270 -24.02 12.18 -10.14
CA ILE A 270 -24.30 12.14 -11.59
C ILE A 270 -25.73 12.61 -11.92
N PRO A 271 -26.81 12.16 -11.20
CA PRO A 271 -28.16 12.62 -11.50
C PRO A 271 -28.38 14.13 -11.29
N HIS A 272 -27.54 14.77 -10.48
CA HIS A 272 -27.69 16.18 -10.09
C HIS A 272 -26.93 17.16 -11.01
N ILE A 273 -26.06 16.66 -11.91
CA ILE A 273 -25.28 17.53 -12.82
C ILE A 273 -26.10 18.11 -13.97
N GLY A 274 -27.41 17.81 -14.05
CA GLY A 274 -28.33 18.45 -14.99
C GLY A 274 -28.02 18.12 -16.46
N GLY A 275 -28.34 16.89 -16.89
CA GLY A 275 -28.28 16.49 -18.29
C GLY A 275 -26.87 16.33 -18.84
N THR A 276 -26.44 15.10 -19.02
CA THR A 276 -25.16 14.73 -19.66
C THR A 276 -25.22 14.81 -21.20
N ASN A 277 -26.13 15.60 -21.76
CA ASN A 277 -26.26 15.72 -23.22
C ASN A 277 -24.97 16.31 -23.80
N GLY A 278 -24.18 15.46 -24.44
CA GLY A 278 -22.87 15.78 -25.02
C GLY A 278 -21.67 15.30 -24.19
N LEU A 279 -21.81 15.09 -22.89
CA LEU A 279 -20.74 14.63 -22.02
C LEU A 279 -20.55 13.10 -22.10
N LEU A 280 -19.29 12.66 -22.22
CA LEU A 280 -18.93 11.26 -22.11
C LEU A 280 -18.71 10.90 -20.62
N THR A 281 -19.52 9.97 -20.12
CA THR A 281 -19.37 9.46 -18.75
C THR A 281 -18.90 8.01 -18.81
N GLN A 282 -17.82 7.69 -18.09
CA GLN A 282 -17.24 6.35 -17.99
C GLN A 282 -16.82 6.01 -16.57
N HIS A 283 -16.53 4.76 -16.26
CA HIS A 283 -15.91 4.38 -15.00
C HIS A 283 -14.56 5.11 -14.83
N ALA A 284 -14.30 5.60 -13.64
CA ALA A 284 -12.99 6.17 -13.31
C ALA A 284 -12.05 5.05 -12.90
N SER A 285 -10.87 4.97 -13.50
CA SER A 285 -9.80 4.08 -13.02
C SER A 285 -9.23 4.58 -11.68
N ILE A 286 -8.53 3.73 -10.93
CA ILE A 286 -7.80 4.12 -9.73
C ILE A 286 -6.84 5.29 -10.06
N GLU A 287 -6.17 5.23 -11.22
CA GLU A 287 -5.28 6.30 -11.69
C GLU A 287 -6.02 7.62 -11.89
N ASP A 288 -7.20 7.60 -12.51
CA ASP A 288 -8.02 8.81 -12.74
C ASP A 288 -8.42 9.45 -11.41
N VAL A 289 -8.85 8.65 -10.44
CA VAL A 289 -9.22 9.15 -9.11
C VAL A 289 -8.03 9.81 -8.43
N ILE A 290 -6.87 9.13 -8.36
CA ILE A 290 -5.66 9.67 -7.73
C ILE A 290 -5.19 10.95 -8.45
N ARG A 291 -5.16 10.94 -9.77
CA ARG A 291 -4.71 12.07 -10.59
C ARG A 291 -5.58 13.31 -10.40
N LEU A 292 -6.90 13.13 -10.39
CA LEU A 292 -7.84 14.25 -10.36
C LEU A 292 -8.09 14.77 -8.95
N THR A 293 -8.07 13.93 -7.92
CA THR A 293 -8.12 14.38 -6.52
C THR A 293 -6.90 15.22 -6.15
N ASN A 294 -5.69 14.79 -6.54
CA ASN A 294 -4.47 15.57 -6.31
C ASN A 294 -4.45 16.90 -7.08
N ALA A 295 -5.00 16.96 -8.31
CA ALA A 295 -5.06 18.19 -9.08
C ALA A 295 -5.99 19.24 -8.45
N ALA A 296 -7.11 18.82 -7.84
CA ALA A 296 -8.06 19.72 -7.15
C ALA A 296 -7.42 20.38 -5.93
N GLU A 297 -6.65 19.61 -5.14
CA GLU A 297 -5.98 20.11 -3.94
C GLU A 297 -4.88 21.13 -4.27
N HIS A 298 -4.09 20.90 -5.33
CA HIS A 298 -3.12 21.90 -5.81
C HIS A 298 -3.76 23.22 -6.24
N THR A 299 -4.97 23.18 -6.79
CA THR A 299 -5.69 24.40 -7.21
C THR A 299 -6.24 25.15 -5.99
N ALA A 300 -6.70 24.45 -4.94
CA ALA A 300 -7.18 25.05 -3.70
C ALA A 300 -6.04 25.75 -2.92
N ILE A 301 -4.87 25.13 -2.81
CA ILE A 301 -3.68 25.69 -2.13
C ILE A 301 -3.10 26.88 -2.91
N GLY A 302 -3.12 26.83 -4.25
CA GLY A 302 -2.65 27.93 -5.10
C GLY A 302 -3.50 29.19 -5.03
N ASN A 303 -4.79 29.07 -4.69
CA ASN A 303 -5.71 30.22 -4.52
C ASN A 303 -5.60 30.90 -3.14
N THR A 304 -5.20 30.19 -2.09
CA THR A 304 -4.97 30.77 -0.77
C THR A 304 -3.70 31.62 -0.70
N ASN A 305 -2.69 31.31 -1.52
CA ASN A 305 -1.44 32.10 -1.57
C ASN A 305 -1.50 33.37 -2.45
N LYS A 306 -2.59 33.61 -3.18
CA LYS A 306 -2.76 34.84 -3.99
C LYS A 306 -3.54 35.96 -3.27
N GLY A 307 -4.00 35.73 -2.03
CA GLY A 307 -4.79 36.66 -1.24
C GLY A 307 -4.02 37.62 -0.34
N ASP A 308 -2.72 37.41 -0.12
CA ASP A 308 -1.92 38.18 0.87
C ASP A 308 -0.78 39.01 0.25
N VAL A 309 -1.00 39.62 -0.92
CA VAL A 309 -0.12 40.69 -1.44
C VAL A 309 -1.00 41.87 -1.86
N ARG A 310 -1.39 42.65 -0.86
CA ARG A 310 -1.74 44.09 -1.04
C ARG A 310 -1.30 44.90 0.18
#